data_636caa78a54dedc92ae9fb0620352b16
#
_entry.id   636caa78a54dedc92ae9fb0620352b16
#
_cell.length_a   1.000
_cell.length_b   1.000
_cell.length_c   1.000
_cell.angle_alpha   90.00
_cell.angle_beta   90.00
_cell.angle_gamma   90.00
#
_symmetry.space_group_name_H-M   'P 1'
#
loop_
_entity.id
_entity.type
_entity.pdbx_description
1 polymer ?
#
loop_
_entity_poly.entity_id
_entity_poly.type
_entity_poly.pdbx_seq_one_letter_code
_entity_poly.pdbx_strand_id
1 'polypeptide(L)'
;FDDGVSTTSEFVDNTNSNSRIGLWYRNPTDTGEFAINLETAFGLRPSALLTQGSTPDGINWHRTNIRKVEAIWKDKRYGTFYLGQGSMSSDGAANKDLSGTTLVLYNSIPDTAGAFRFRTTAGALSTKTIGQAFGSFDGGRKARVRYDTPSYGGLRLSVSYGEEVLAKNVDQNVADV
;
A
#
# COMPACT_ATOMS: atom_id res chain seq x y z
N PHE A 1 3.49 21.38 3.95
CA PHE A 1 2.10 21.39 4.44
C PHE A 1 1.80 22.70 5.17
N ASP A 2 0.70 23.34 4.83
CA ASP A 2 0.20 24.55 5.46
C ASP A 2 -1.20 24.28 6.01
N ASP A 3 -1.44 24.59 7.29
CA ASP A 3 -2.73 24.37 7.96
C ASP A 3 -3.49 25.72 8.26
N GLY A 4 -3.04 26.81 7.65
CA GLY A 4 -3.59 28.14 7.82
C GLY A 4 -3.10 28.88 9.08
N VAL A 5 -2.33 28.22 9.96
CA VAL A 5 -1.73 28.76 11.18
C VAL A 5 -0.21 28.58 11.18
N SER A 6 0.24 27.43 10.68
CA SER A 6 1.65 27.07 10.62
C SER A 6 1.99 26.33 9.33
N THR A 7 3.22 26.52 8.86
CA THR A 7 3.77 25.80 7.71
C THR A 7 4.82 24.82 8.18
N THR A 8 4.70 23.55 7.74
CA THR A 8 5.67 22.48 8.00
C THR A 8 6.36 22.10 6.69
N SER A 9 7.70 22.15 6.65
CA SER A 9 8.51 21.77 5.49
C SER A 9 9.56 20.77 5.93
N GLU A 10 9.50 19.56 5.35
CA GLU A 10 10.40 18.46 5.70
C GLU A 10 10.77 17.63 4.47
N PHE A 11 11.95 17.04 4.51
CA PHE A 11 12.34 15.99 3.57
C PHE A 11 11.70 14.68 3.98
N VAL A 12 10.87 14.11 3.09
CA VAL A 12 10.10 12.88 3.36
C VAL A 12 10.17 11.91 2.18
N ASP A 13 10.02 10.63 2.48
CA ASP A 13 9.74 9.60 1.49
C ASP A 13 8.22 9.57 1.21
N ASN A 14 7.84 9.52 -0.05
CA ASN A 14 6.43 9.51 -0.45
C ASN A 14 5.77 8.18 -0.07
N THR A 15 4.92 8.17 0.95
CA THR A 15 4.23 6.97 1.41
C THR A 15 3.35 6.33 0.32
N ASN A 16 2.80 7.10 -0.60
CA ASN A 16 2.06 6.56 -1.76
C ASN A 16 2.92 5.64 -2.65
N SER A 17 4.23 5.89 -2.71
CA SER A 17 5.20 5.04 -3.43
C SER A 17 6.56 5.09 -2.75
N ASN A 18 6.69 4.42 -1.60
CA ASN A 18 7.92 4.40 -0.80
C ASN A 18 9.16 3.96 -1.59
N SER A 19 10.30 4.56 -1.26
CA SER A 19 11.62 4.10 -1.70
C SER A 19 11.87 2.67 -1.21
N ARG A 20 12.23 1.75 -2.12
CA ARG A 20 12.26 0.31 -1.86
C ARG A 20 13.28 -0.42 -2.70
N ILE A 21 13.63 -1.63 -2.27
CA ILE A 21 14.41 -2.59 -3.03
C ILE A 21 13.61 -3.89 -3.16
N GLY A 22 13.76 -4.55 -4.28
CA GLY A 22 13.14 -5.85 -4.53
C GLY A 22 14.05 -6.79 -5.29
N LEU A 23 13.85 -8.08 -5.06
CA LEU A 23 14.50 -9.18 -5.76
C LEU A 23 13.43 -10.06 -6.39
N TRP A 24 13.62 -10.35 -7.67
CA TRP A 24 12.80 -11.28 -8.42
C TRP A 24 13.61 -12.49 -8.86
N TYR A 25 13.10 -13.68 -8.56
CA TYR A 25 13.48 -14.91 -9.24
C TYR A 25 12.34 -15.31 -10.18
N ARG A 26 12.65 -15.66 -11.42
CA ARG A 26 11.66 -16.09 -12.43
C ARG A 26 12.16 -17.32 -13.14
N ASN A 27 11.29 -18.31 -13.24
CA ASN A 27 11.55 -19.56 -13.95
C ASN A 27 10.39 -19.82 -14.93
N PRO A 28 10.64 -19.71 -16.26
CA PRO A 28 9.65 -20.06 -17.26
C PRO A 28 9.24 -21.53 -17.15
N THR A 29 7.96 -21.81 -17.41
CA THR A 29 7.41 -23.18 -17.55
C THR A 29 6.76 -23.32 -18.92
N ASP A 30 6.40 -24.52 -19.33
CA ASP A 30 5.77 -24.76 -20.64
C ASP A 30 4.49 -23.95 -20.85
N THR A 31 3.74 -23.73 -19.78
CA THR A 31 2.43 -23.07 -19.82
C THR A 31 2.44 -21.66 -19.21
N GLY A 32 3.57 -21.23 -18.63
CA GLY A 32 3.63 -19.93 -17.97
C GLY A 32 4.93 -19.62 -17.26
N GLU A 33 4.88 -19.26 -15.98
CA GLU A 33 6.03 -18.82 -15.17
C GLU A 33 5.81 -19.14 -13.69
N PHE A 34 6.83 -19.65 -13.03
CA PHE A 34 6.93 -19.60 -11.58
C PHE A 34 7.86 -18.45 -11.17
N ALA A 35 7.46 -17.65 -10.18
CA ALA A 35 8.27 -16.55 -9.69
C ALA A 35 8.26 -16.45 -8.16
N ILE A 36 9.35 -15.90 -7.61
CA ILE A 36 9.46 -15.45 -6.22
C ILE A 36 9.74 -13.96 -6.24
N ASN A 37 9.02 -13.21 -5.42
CA ASN A 37 9.19 -11.78 -5.28
C ASN A 37 9.44 -11.43 -3.81
N LEU A 38 10.56 -10.75 -3.56
CA LEU A 38 10.93 -10.21 -2.25
C LEU A 38 11.05 -8.69 -2.40
N GLU A 39 10.31 -7.92 -1.60
CA GLU A 39 10.34 -6.46 -1.65
C GLU A 39 10.24 -5.87 -0.24
N THR A 40 11.12 -4.91 0.09
CA THR A 40 11.06 -4.13 1.32
C THR A 40 11.26 -2.65 1.05
N ALA A 41 10.50 -1.79 1.73
CA ALA A 41 10.79 -0.37 1.77
C ALA A 41 11.99 -0.08 2.68
N PHE A 42 12.70 1.02 2.43
CA PHE A 42 13.90 1.37 3.22
C PHE A 42 13.59 1.90 4.62
N GLY A 43 12.33 2.21 4.93
CA GLY A 43 11.95 2.80 6.20
C GLY A 43 12.42 4.25 6.35
N LEU A 44 12.53 4.96 5.24
CA LEU A 44 12.81 6.40 5.25
C LEU A 44 11.61 7.15 5.83
N ARG A 45 11.86 8.38 6.34
CA ARG A 45 10.83 9.24 6.95
C ARG A 45 9.58 9.33 6.09
N PRO A 46 8.44 8.73 6.51
CA PRO A 46 7.26 8.67 5.65
C PRO A 46 6.44 9.96 5.71
N SER A 47 5.96 10.43 4.56
CA SER A 47 5.10 11.61 4.46
C SER A 47 3.81 11.47 5.26
N ALA A 48 3.22 10.29 5.31
CA ALA A 48 1.96 10.02 6.02
C ALA A 48 2.04 10.16 7.54
N LEU A 49 3.23 10.10 8.15
CA LEU A 49 3.42 10.15 9.60
C LEU A 49 3.93 11.50 10.12
N LEU A 50 4.19 12.46 9.22
CA LEU A 50 4.56 13.82 9.61
C LEU A 50 3.35 14.55 10.22
N THR A 51 3.57 15.32 11.29
CA THR A 51 2.52 16.11 11.96
C THR A 51 2.97 17.55 12.14
N GLN A 52 2.06 18.45 12.58
CA GLN A 52 2.40 19.84 12.93
C GLN A 52 3.37 19.97 14.11
N GLY A 53 3.52 18.95 14.95
CA GLY A 53 4.33 19.02 16.16
C GLY A 53 5.37 17.91 16.30
N SER A 54 5.47 17.00 15.31
CA SER A 54 6.39 15.87 15.38
C SER A 54 6.86 15.46 14.00
N THR A 55 8.17 15.33 13.88
CA THR A 55 8.85 14.81 12.69
C THR A 55 9.36 13.41 12.99
N PRO A 56 8.93 12.37 12.23
CA PRO A 56 9.45 11.01 12.40
C PRO A 56 10.96 10.93 12.14
N ASP A 57 11.61 9.89 12.68
CA ASP A 57 13.02 9.60 12.42
C ASP A 57 13.32 9.52 10.91
N GLY A 58 14.54 9.91 10.53
CA GLY A 58 14.97 9.91 9.14
C GLY A 58 15.01 8.52 8.51
N ILE A 59 15.43 7.51 9.29
CA ILE A 59 15.43 6.09 8.91
C ILE A 59 14.93 5.29 10.09
N ASN A 60 13.88 4.51 9.88
CA ASN A 60 13.31 3.62 10.88
C ASN A 60 12.68 2.40 10.20
N TRP A 61 13.50 1.38 9.95
CA TRP A 61 13.04 0.15 9.33
C TRP A 61 12.36 -0.77 10.34
N HIS A 62 11.16 -1.21 10.03
CA HIS A 62 10.37 -2.17 10.81
C HIS A 62 9.95 -3.34 9.94
N ARG A 63 9.51 -4.44 10.55
CA ARG A 63 8.95 -5.58 9.82
C ARG A 63 7.77 -5.20 8.92
N THR A 64 7.01 -4.16 9.27
CA THR A 64 5.91 -3.62 8.44
C THR A 64 6.38 -2.93 7.15
N ASN A 65 7.69 -2.68 7.00
CA ASN A 65 8.29 -2.23 5.74
C ASN A 65 8.46 -3.37 4.73
N ILE A 66 8.32 -4.65 5.16
CA ILE A 66 8.27 -5.79 4.25
C ILE A 66 6.97 -5.69 3.44
N ARG A 67 7.12 -5.51 2.15
CA ARG A 67 5.99 -5.32 1.23
C ARG A 67 5.57 -6.63 0.59
N LYS A 68 6.56 -7.42 0.16
CA LYS A 68 6.32 -8.69 -0.52
C LYS A 68 7.34 -9.74 -0.12
N VAL A 69 6.82 -10.91 0.19
CA VAL A 69 7.53 -12.18 0.33
C VAL A 69 6.56 -13.23 -0.21
N GLU A 70 6.57 -13.41 -1.53
CA GLU A 70 5.51 -14.15 -2.21
C GLU A 70 6.05 -15.10 -3.27
N ALA A 71 5.41 -16.25 -3.39
CA ALA A 71 5.52 -17.15 -4.53
C ALA A 71 4.34 -16.89 -5.48
N ILE A 72 4.62 -16.91 -6.77
CA ILE A 72 3.65 -16.63 -7.83
C ILE A 72 3.74 -17.74 -8.86
N TRP A 73 2.62 -18.38 -9.15
CA TRP A 73 2.50 -19.34 -10.25
C TRP A 73 1.52 -18.79 -11.28
N LYS A 74 2.03 -18.43 -12.45
CA LYS A 74 1.24 -17.98 -13.60
C LYS A 74 1.10 -19.11 -14.60
N ASP A 75 -0.11 -19.37 -15.01
CA ASP A 75 -0.43 -20.32 -16.06
C ASP A 75 -1.42 -19.70 -17.04
N LYS A 76 -1.16 -19.85 -18.33
CA LYS A 76 -1.99 -19.27 -19.39
C LYS A 76 -3.43 -19.81 -19.40
N ARG A 77 -3.61 -21.06 -18.95
CA ARG A 77 -4.89 -21.75 -18.94
C ARG A 77 -5.64 -21.57 -17.62
N TYR A 78 -4.90 -21.63 -16.50
CA TYR A 78 -5.49 -21.65 -15.17
C TYR A 78 -5.46 -20.32 -14.44
N GLY A 79 -4.79 -19.31 -14.97
CA GLY A 79 -4.67 -17.99 -14.33
C GLY A 79 -3.45 -17.85 -13.44
N THR A 80 -3.51 -17.01 -12.40
CA THR A 80 -2.37 -16.71 -11.54
C THR A 80 -2.71 -16.97 -10.08
N PHE A 81 -1.84 -17.72 -9.42
CA PHE A 81 -1.92 -18.00 -7.98
C PHE A 81 -0.79 -17.28 -7.26
N TYR A 82 -1.10 -16.70 -6.11
CA TYR A 82 -0.14 -16.04 -5.24
C TYR A 82 -0.24 -16.61 -3.83
N LEU A 83 0.91 -16.82 -3.20
CA LEU A 83 1.01 -17.30 -1.83
C LEU A 83 2.07 -16.49 -1.07
N GLY A 84 1.74 -16.00 0.12
CA GLY A 84 2.63 -15.27 1.01
C GLY A 84 2.25 -13.80 1.17
N GLN A 85 3.15 -13.00 1.74
CA GLN A 85 2.96 -11.56 1.97
C GLN A 85 2.94 -10.81 0.65
N GLY A 86 1.87 -10.05 0.39
CA GLY A 86 1.72 -9.27 -0.83
C GLY A 86 0.34 -8.66 -0.97
N SER A 87 0.07 -8.05 -2.13
CA SER A 87 -1.17 -7.33 -2.41
C SER A 87 -2.39 -8.24 -2.41
N MET A 88 -3.43 -7.86 -1.67
CA MET A 88 -4.77 -8.43 -1.74
C MET A 88 -5.40 -8.16 -3.12
N SER A 89 -6.53 -8.78 -3.45
CA SER A 89 -7.17 -8.56 -4.76
C SER A 89 -7.68 -7.14 -4.94
N SER A 90 -8.11 -6.49 -3.88
CA SER A 90 -8.59 -5.12 -3.88
C SER A 90 -7.49 -4.06 -3.71
N ASP A 91 -6.22 -4.44 -3.43
CA ASP A 91 -5.11 -3.49 -3.22
C ASP A 91 -4.95 -2.58 -4.46
N GLY A 92 -5.16 -1.29 -4.28
CA GLY A 92 -5.14 -0.27 -5.32
C GLY A 92 -6.40 -0.19 -6.21
N ALA A 93 -7.50 -0.87 -5.85
CA ALA A 93 -8.76 -0.79 -6.62
C ALA A 93 -9.33 0.64 -6.65
N ALA A 94 -9.23 1.37 -5.52
CA ALA A 94 -9.67 2.76 -5.41
C ALA A 94 -8.72 3.77 -6.09
N ASN A 95 -7.53 3.34 -6.50
CA ASN A 95 -6.47 4.21 -7.03
C ASN A 95 -6.38 4.14 -8.56
N LYS A 96 -7.48 3.96 -9.27
CA LYS A 96 -7.50 3.93 -10.74
C LYS A 96 -7.59 5.33 -11.30
N ASP A 97 -6.48 5.81 -11.86
CA ASP A 97 -6.47 7.06 -12.61
C ASP A 97 -6.85 6.81 -14.07
N LEU A 98 -7.93 7.42 -14.51
CA LEU A 98 -8.43 7.38 -15.90
C LEU A 98 -8.11 8.67 -16.67
N SER A 99 -7.41 9.63 -16.04
CA SER A 99 -7.05 10.91 -16.66
C SER A 99 -5.85 10.83 -17.59
N GLY A 100 -5.03 9.78 -17.46
CA GLY A 100 -3.75 9.64 -18.15
C GLY A 100 -2.62 10.49 -17.55
N THR A 101 -2.84 11.14 -16.40
CA THR A 101 -1.84 12.01 -15.74
C THR A 101 -1.21 11.37 -14.50
N THR A 102 -1.27 10.09 -14.36
CA THR A 102 -0.94 9.17 -13.25
C THR A 102 -0.16 9.76 -12.07
N LEU A 103 0.97 10.44 -12.32
CA LEU A 103 1.82 11.01 -11.26
C LEU A 103 1.20 12.24 -10.57
N VAL A 104 0.28 12.93 -11.22
CA VAL A 104 -0.34 14.17 -10.72
C VAL A 104 -1.63 13.87 -9.98
N LEU A 105 -2.49 13.01 -10.53
CA LEU A 105 -3.80 12.69 -9.96
C LEU A 105 -3.82 11.41 -9.12
N TYR A 106 -2.86 10.51 -9.33
CA TYR A 106 -2.67 9.33 -8.50
C TYR A 106 -1.90 9.70 -7.23
N ASN A 107 -2.50 10.50 -6.36
CA ASN A 107 -1.89 10.90 -5.10
C ASN A 107 -2.89 10.70 -3.96
N SER A 108 -2.58 9.76 -3.07
CA SER A 108 -3.38 9.51 -1.87
C SER A 108 -3.18 10.66 -0.87
N ILE A 109 -4.27 11.34 -0.51
CA ILE A 109 -4.25 12.39 0.53
C ILE A 109 -3.73 11.84 1.86
N PRO A 110 -4.21 10.68 2.37
CA PRO A 110 -3.66 10.05 3.57
C PRO A 110 -2.16 9.75 3.48
N ASP A 111 -1.66 9.29 2.33
CA ASP A 111 -0.24 8.98 2.16
C ASP A 111 0.63 10.23 2.13
N THR A 112 0.08 11.36 1.67
CA THR A 112 0.80 12.63 1.62
C THR A 112 0.86 13.32 2.98
N ALA A 113 -0.25 13.33 3.75
CA ALA A 113 -0.40 14.15 4.95
C ALA A 113 -1.29 13.49 6.02
N GLY A 114 -1.37 12.16 6.07
CA GLY A 114 -2.35 11.41 6.86
C GLY A 114 -2.34 11.70 8.36
N ALA A 115 -1.18 11.93 8.96
CA ALA A 115 -1.07 12.21 10.39
C ALA A 115 -1.31 13.69 10.77
N PHE A 116 -1.35 14.59 9.79
CA PHE A 116 -1.72 15.98 10.09
C PHE A 116 -3.15 16.06 10.62
N ARG A 117 -3.36 16.99 11.57
CA ARG A 117 -4.66 17.23 12.20
C ARG A 117 -5.36 18.43 11.60
N PHE A 118 -6.68 18.39 11.56
CA PHE A 118 -7.47 19.57 11.20
C PHE A 118 -7.39 20.65 12.29
N ARG A 119 -7.57 21.92 11.89
CA ARG A 119 -7.76 23.02 12.82
C ARG A 119 -9.25 23.20 13.11
N THR A 120 -9.56 23.53 14.36
CA THR A 120 -10.89 24.03 14.75
C THR A 120 -11.06 25.47 14.32
N THR A 121 -12.26 26.02 14.35
CA THR A 121 -12.55 27.44 14.08
C THR A 121 -11.81 28.39 15.05
N ALA A 122 -11.45 27.89 16.24
CA ALA A 122 -10.64 28.63 17.21
C ALA A 122 -9.11 28.49 16.98
N GLY A 123 -8.68 27.85 15.89
CA GLY A 123 -7.28 27.66 15.54
C GLY A 123 -6.56 26.53 16.30
N ALA A 124 -7.20 25.84 17.24
CA ALA A 124 -6.61 24.72 17.95
C ALA A 124 -6.55 23.45 17.08
N LEU A 125 -5.58 22.55 17.34
CA LEU A 125 -5.52 21.26 16.67
C LEU A 125 -6.66 20.35 17.15
N SER A 126 -7.41 19.79 16.23
CA SER A 126 -8.45 18.80 16.52
C SER A 126 -7.86 17.45 16.91
N THR A 127 -8.68 16.54 17.41
CA THR A 127 -8.28 15.14 17.62
C THR A 127 -8.36 14.31 16.34
N LYS A 128 -8.94 14.85 15.28
CA LYS A 128 -9.12 14.17 13.98
C LYS A 128 -7.96 14.46 13.04
N THR A 129 -7.46 13.40 12.40
CA THR A 129 -6.40 13.49 11.38
C THR A 129 -6.99 13.44 9.97
N ILE A 130 -6.19 13.86 9.00
CA ILE A 130 -6.53 13.76 7.58
C ILE A 130 -6.77 12.29 7.20
N GLY A 131 -5.89 11.35 7.63
CA GLY A 131 -6.04 9.94 7.34
C GLY A 131 -7.32 9.30 7.90
N GLN A 132 -7.87 9.84 9.01
CA GLN A 132 -9.15 9.40 9.54
C GLN A 132 -10.37 9.91 8.75
N ALA A 133 -10.21 11.01 8.02
CA ALA A 133 -11.28 11.60 7.21
C ALA A 133 -11.33 11.00 5.78
N PHE A 134 -10.19 10.51 5.28
CA PHE A 134 -10.05 9.98 3.94
C PHE A 134 -9.61 8.51 4.03
N GLY A 135 -10.56 7.60 4.26
CA GLY A 135 -10.30 6.17 4.34
C GLY A 135 -10.12 5.50 2.97
N SER A 136 -9.42 4.37 2.95
CA SER A 136 -9.37 3.46 1.81
C SER A 136 -10.24 2.24 2.07
N PHE A 137 -10.82 1.67 1.00
CA PHE A 137 -11.63 0.44 1.05
C PHE A 137 -10.85 -0.79 0.61
N ASP A 138 -9.56 -0.65 0.28
CA ASP A 138 -8.77 -1.78 -0.20
C ASP A 138 -8.19 -2.62 0.96
N GLY A 139 -7.92 -3.89 0.66
CA GLY A 139 -7.35 -4.84 1.61
C GLY A 139 -5.86 -4.63 1.88
N GLY A 140 -5.21 -3.76 1.13
CA GLY A 140 -3.77 -3.49 1.23
C GLY A 140 -2.93 -4.74 0.98
N ARG A 141 -1.95 -4.99 1.87
CA ARG A 141 -1.06 -6.17 1.78
C ARG A 141 -1.21 -7.01 3.04
N LYS A 142 -1.31 -8.34 2.84
CA LYS A 142 -1.45 -9.35 3.91
C LYS A 142 -0.63 -10.58 3.58
N ALA A 143 -0.39 -11.43 4.57
CA ALA A 143 -0.04 -12.82 4.32
C ALA A 143 -1.29 -13.51 3.76
N ARG A 144 -1.29 -13.84 2.47
CA ARG A 144 -2.53 -14.22 1.77
C ARG A 144 -2.33 -15.36 0.77
N VAL A 145 -3.47 -15.97 0.44
CA VAL A 145 -3.67 -16.71 -0.81
C VAL A 145 -4.52 -15.83 -1.73
N ARG A 146 -4.10 -15.67 -2.98
CA ARG A 146 -4.85 -14.93 -4.00
C ARG A 146 -4.88 -15.71 -5.30
N TYR A 147 -6.01 -15.64 -5.98
CA TYR A 147 -6.19 -16.18 -7.31
C TYR A 147 -6.77 -15.14 -8.26
N ASP A 148 -6.14 -15.01 -9.42
CA ASP A 148 -6.61 -14.18 -10.52
C ASP A 148 -6.95 -15.09 -11.71
N THR A 149 -8.18 -15.04 -12.22
CA THR A 149 -8.60 -15.82 -13.40
C THR A 149 -7.81 -15.40 -14.64
N PRO A 150 -7.74 -16.25 -15.67
CA PRO A 150 -7.43 -15.77 -17.02
C PRO A 150 -8.42 -14.68 -17.46
N SER A 151 -8.05 -13.90 -18.47
CA SER A 151 -8.96 -12.91 -19.04
C SER A 151 -9.93 -13.59 -20.03
N TYR A 152 -11.22 -13.40 -19.83
CA TYR A 152 -12.29 -13.88 -20.71
C TYR A 152 -13.05 -12.67 -21.29
N GLY A 153 -12.84 -12.37 -22.56
CA GLY A 153 -13.48 -11.24 -23.20
C GLY A 153 -13.17 -9.86 -22.56
N GLY A 154 -11.98 -9.71 -21.97
CA GLY A 154 -11.59 -8.50 -21.23
C GLY A 154 -11.95 -8.50 -19.74
N LEU A 155 -12.76 -9.44 -19.27
CA LEU A 155 -13.11 -9.60 -17.87
C LEU A 155 -12.07 -10.48 -17.16
N ARG A 156 -11.62 -10.04 -15.98
CA ARG A 156 -10.81 -10.81 -15.03
C ARG A 156 -11.43 -10.72 -13.65
N LEU A 157 -11.52 -11.83 -12.94
CA LEU A 157 -11.91 -11.90 -11.55
C LEU A 157 -10.68 -12.18 -10.69
N SER A 158 -10.56 -11.50 -9.57
CA SER A 158 -9.51 -11.73 -8.57
C SER A 158 -10.16 -11.96 -7.22
N VAL A 159 -9.71 -12.95 -6.47
CA VAL A 159 -10.17 -13.24 -5.11
C VAL A 159 -8.98 -13.45 -4.20
N SER A 160 -9.07 -12.98 -2.96
CA SER A 160 -8.03 -13.21 -1.97
C SER A 160 -8.57 -13.37 -0.55
N TYR A 161 -7.82 -14.14 0.24
CA TYR A 161 -8.00 -14.26 1.67
C TYR A 161 -6.63 -14.14 2.35
N GLY A 162 -6.53 -13.30 3.37
CA GLY A 162 -5.27 -13.04 4.05
C GLY A 162 -5.43 -12.54 5.47
N GLU A 163 -4.31 -12.57 6.20
CA GLU A 163 -4.18 -12.19 7.60
C GLU A 163 -3.05 -11.18 7.79
N GLU A 164 -3.24 -10.24 8.73
CA GLU A 164 -2.21 -9.29 9.13
C GLU A 164 -1.19 -9.95 10.07
N VAL A 165 0.00 -10.23 9.57
CA VAL A 165 1.08 -10.89 10.34
C VAL A 165 2.25 -9.96 10.67
N LEU A 166 2.31 -8.78 10.06
CA LEU A 166 3.43 -7.86 10.23
C LEU A 166 3.19 -6.81 11.30
N ALA A 167 1.96 -6.39 11.53
CA ALA A 167 1.63 -5.46 12.61
C ALA A 167 1.51 -6.21 13.95
N LYS A 168 2.06 -5.64 15.03
CA LYS A 168 1.92 -6.21 16.38
C LYS A 168 0.51 -5.95 16.90
N ASN A 169 -0.06 -6.96 17.58
CA ASN A 169 -1.36 -6.86 18.27
C ASN A 169 -2.51 -6.46 17.33
N VAL A 170 -2.38 -6.79 16.05
CA VAL A 170 -3.45 -6.64 15.06
C VAL A 170 -3.80 -8.04 14.58
N ASP A 171 -4.97 -8.51 14.99
CA ASP A 171 -5.59 -9.74 14.48
C ASP A 171 -6.66 -9.32 13.48
N GLN A 172 -6.32 -9.36 12.21
CA GLN A 172 -7.21 -8.92 11.14
C GLN A 172 -7.16 -9.91 9.98
N ASN A 173 -8.27 -10.57 9.75
CA ASN A 173 -8.51 -11.37 8.57
C ASN A 173 -9.29 -10.56 7.54
N VAL A 174 -8.91 -10.65 6.28
CA VAL A 174 -9.54 -9.95 5.16
C VAL A 174 -9.82 -10.91 4.03
N ALA A 175 -11.03 -10.88 3.53
CA ALA A 175 -11.43 -11.55 2.29
C ALA A 175 -11.93 -10.48 1.32
N ASP A 176 -11.45 -10.51 0.08
CA ASP A 176 -11.84 -9.54 -0.94
C ASP A 176 -11.90 -10.15 -2.35
N VAL A 177 -12.63 -9.44 -3.20
CA VAL A 177 -12.89 -9.82 -4.61
C VAL A 177 -12.60 -8.63 -5.51
#